data_60730295d4f15243eb88e391e5ac3d0c
#
_entry.id   60730295d4f15243eb88e391e5ac3d0c
#
_cell.length_a   1.000
_cell.length_b   1.000
_cell.length_c   1.000
_cell.angle_alpha   90.00
_cell.angle_beta   90.00
_cell.angle_gamma   90.00
#
_symmetry.space_group_name_H-M   'P 1'
#
loop_
_entity.id
_entity.type
_entity.pdbx_description
1 polymer ?
#
loop_
_entity_poly.entity_id
_entity_poly.type
_entity_poly.pdbx_seq_one_letter_code
_entity_poly.pdbx_strand_id
1 'polypeptide(L)'
;VADDKSIYPYVPEMIKFYLDQEPILQNVPTRILSNPEDLAYTLANLDKLVVKEVHGAGGYGMLVGPASTKAERENFARILKAKPDGYISQPTLSLSTCGIWLDEDLKPRHIDLRPFVLSGSKVRITPGGLTRVALTEGSLVVNSSQGGGTKDTWVLSANQLSEAK
;
A
#
# COMPACT_ATOMS: atom_id res chain seq x y z
N VAL A 1 4.35 -7.28 16.36
CA VAL A 1 3.65 -8.10 15.33
C VAL A 1 2.79 -7.20 14.46
N ALA A 2 1.95 -6.33 15.02
CA ALA A 2 1.02 -5.52 14.25
C ALA A 2 1.69 -4.51 13.29
N ASP A 3 2.87 -4.02 13.62
CA ASP A 3 3.63 -3.06 12.78
C ASP A 3 4.67 -3.74 11.88
N ASP A 4 4.79 -5.05 11.96
CA ASP A 4 5.75 -5.83 11.20
C ASP A 4 5.18 -6.21 9.84
N LYS A 5 5.69 -5.59 8.78
CA LYS A 5 5.21 -5.85 7.41
C LYS A 5 5.54 -7.26 6.90
N SER A 6 6.46 -7.98 7.54
CA SER A 6 6.78 -9.35 7.17
C SER A 6 5.69 -10.35 7.59
N ILE A 7 4.77 -9.94 8.45
CA ILE A 7 3.58 -10.73 8.83
C ILE A 7 2.48 -10.68 7.76
N TYR A 8 2.44 -9.60 6.98
CA TYR A 8 1.38 -9.38 5.99
C TYR A 8 1.19 -10.54 4.97
N PRO A 9 2.24 -11.18 4.43
CA PRO A 9 2.07 -12.30 3.50
C PRO A 9 1.37 -13.52 4.10
N TYR A 10 1.43 -13.70 5.42
CA TYR A 10 0.83 -14.84 6.12
C TYR A 10 -0.66 -14.65 6.46
N VAL A 11 -1.19 -13.42 6.32
CA VAL A 11 -2.59 -13.12 6.70
C VAL A 11 -3.61 -14.03 5.97
N PRO A 12 -3.50 -14.33 4.68
CA PRO A 12 -4.40 -15.26 4.01
C PRO A 12 -4.39 -16.67 4.63
N GLU A 13 -3.22 -17.18 4.97
CA GLU A 13 -3.06 -18.48 5.62
C GLU A 13 -3.60 -18.47 7.05
N MET A 14 -3.42 -17.37 7.78
CA MET A 14 -4.01 -17.18 9.12
C MET A 14 -5.53 -17.19 9.07
N ILE A 15 -6.16 -16.55 8.08
CA ILE A 15 -7.60 -16.56 7.88
C ILE A 15 -8.09 -17.99 7.67
N LYS A 16 -7.43 -18.75 6.80
CA LYS A 16 -7.77 -20.15 6.56
C LYS A 16 -7.62 -21.00 7.81
N PHE A 17 -6.50 -20.84 8.52
CA PHE A 17 -6.19 -21.65 9.69
C PHE A 17 -7.11 -21.38 10.88
N TYR A 18 -7.37 -20.11 11.20
CA TYR A 18 -8.13 -19.75 12.40
C TYR A 18 -9.63 -19.65 12.17
N LEU A 19 -10.07 -19.33 10.97
CA LEU A 19 -11.48 -19.07 10.66
C LEU A 19 -12.10 -20.13 9.75
N ASP A 20 -11.29 -21.04 9.17
CA ASP A 20 -11.73 -22.01 8.16
C ASP A 20 -12.46 -21.31 6.98
N GLN A 21 -11.94 -20.17 6.55
CA GLN A 21 -12.53 -19.31 5.52
C GLN A 21 -11.50 -18.93 4.46
N GLU A 22 -11.95 -18.71 3.23
CA GLU A 22 -11.13 -18.09 2.21
C GLU A 22 -11.12 -16.56 2.40
N PRO A 23 -9.98 -15.89 2.17
CA PRO A 23 -9.89 -14.44 2.22
C PRO A 23 -10.85 -13.78 1.22
N ILE A 24 -11.65 -12.83 1.68
CA ILE A 24 -12.54 -12.03 0.81
C ILE A 24 -11.73 -11.03 -0.03
N LEU A 25 -10.68 -10.43 0.57
CA LEU A 25 -9.79 -9.49 -0.10
C LEU A 25 -8.47 -10.18 -0.41
N GLN A 26 -7.94 -9.90 -1.59
CA GLN A 26 -6.61 -10.39 -1.97
C GLN A 26 -5.52 -9.49 -1.40
N ASN A 27 -4.53 -10.10 -0.75
CA ASN A 27 -3.33 -9.40 -0.34
C ASN A 27 -2.44 -9.09 -1.55
N VAL A 28 -1.73 -7.98 -1.48
CA VAL A 28 -0.66 -7.70 -2.44
C VAL A 28 0.44 -8.76 -2.30
N PRO A 29 0.86 -9.43 -3.39
CA PRO A 29 1.97 -10.37 -3.33
C PRO A 29 3.19 -9.72 -2.67
N THR A 30 3.67 -10.32 -1.59
CA THR A 30 4.74 -9.75 -0.77
C THR A 30 5.85 -10.76 -0.59
N ARG A 31 7.07 -10.34 -0.84
CA ARG A 31 8.28 -11.14 -0.67
C ARG A 31 9.01 -10.71 0.58
N ILE A 32 9.46 -11.66 1.38
CA ILE A 32 10.22 -11.45 2.61
C ILE A 32 11.69 -11.64 2.28
N LEU A 33 12.50 -10.60 2.34
CA LEU A 33 13.86 -10.62 1.80
C LEU A 33 14.87 -11.40 2.66
N SER A 34 14.50 -11.86 3.86
CA SER A 34 15.28 -12.88 4.60
C SER A 34 15.29 -14.23 3.87
N ASN A 35 14.35 -14.49 2.94
CA ASN A 35 14.40 -15.63 2.04
C ASN A 35 15.37 -15.32 0.88
N PRO A 36 16.40 -16.16 0.64
CA PRO A 36 17.39 -15.91 -0.41
C PRO A 36 16.82 -15.82 -1.83
N GLU A 37 15.76 -16.61 -2.14
CA GLU A 37 15.12 -16.60 -3.45
C GLU A 37 14.35 -15.29 -3.67
N ASP A 38 13.64 -14.81 -2.64
CA ASP A 38 12.92 -13.55 -2.67
C ASP A 38 13.87 -12.35 -2.77
N LEU A 39 15.01 -12.41 -2.08
CA LEU A 39 16.06 -11.41 -2.20
C LEU A 39 16.63 -11.38 -3.63
N ALA A 40 16.98 -12.54 -4.20
CA ALA A 40 17.53 -12.64 -5.55
C ALA A 40 16.54 -12.08 -6.59
N TYR A 41 15.27 -12.47 -6.50
CA TYR A 41 14.22 -11.92 -7.35
C TYR A 41 14.09 -10.40 -7.22
N THR A 42 14.08 -9.90 -5.99
CA THR A 42 13.94 -8.46 -5.71
C THR A 42 15.10 -7.67 -6.30
N LEU A 43 16.32 -8.13 -6.10
CA LEU A 43 17.52 -7.48 -6.65
C LEU A 43 17.52 -7.42 -8.19
N ALA A 44 16.98 -8.46 -8.85
CA ALA A 44 16.87 -8.51 -10.31
C ALA A 44 15.75 -7.63 -10.88
N ASN A 45 14.77 -7.19 -10.04
CA ASN A 45 13.56 -6.49 -10.49
C ASN A 45 13.31 -5.17 -9.73
N LEU A 46 14.34 -4.56 -9.14
CA LEU A 46 14.20 -3.33 -8.34
C LEU A 46 13.51 -2.18 -9.08
N ASP A 47 13.62 -2.13 -10.39
CA ASP A 47 12.99 -1.12 -11.24
C ASP A 47 11.46 -1.23 -11.32
N LYS A 48 10.89 -2.38 -10.90
CA LYS A 48 9.44 -2.69 -10.99
C LYS A 48 8.78 -2.82 -9.63
N LEU A 49 9.55 -2.84 -8.56
CA LEU A 49 9.08 -3.17 -7.23
C LEU A 49 9.07 -1.95 -6.30
N VAL A 50 8.22 -2.01 -5.29
CA VAL A 50 8.32 -1.18 -4.10
C VAL A 50 8.95 -2.00 -3.00
N VAL A 51 10.06 -1.50 -2.44
CA VAL A 51 10.76 -2.13 -1.31
C VAL A 51 10.53 -1.28 -0.07
N LYS A 52 10.20 -1.91 1.04
CA LYS A 52 9.84 -1.23 2.29
C LYS A 52 10.58 -1.85 3.47
N GLU A 53 10.99 -1.01 4.41
CA GLU A 53 11.45 -1.51 5.71
C GLU A 53 10.33 -2.23 6.45
N VAL A 54 10.66 -3.35 7.09
CA VAL A 54 9.73 -4.16 7.89
C VAL A 54 9.06 -3.31 8.97
N HIS A 55 9.83 -2.52 9.72
CA HIS A 55 9.34 -1.67 10.80
C HIS A 55 9.22 -0.18 10.44
N GLY A 56 9.52 0.20 9.20
CA GLY A 56 9.44 1.59 8.74
C GLY A 56 7.99 2.11 8.67
N ALA A 57 7.81 3.41 8.83
CA ALA A 57 6.53 4.09 8.73
C ALA A 57 6.66 5.40 7.91
N GLY A 58 5.54 5.98 7.49
CA GLY A 58 5.52 7.30 6.85
C GLY A 58 6.12 7.38 5.44
N GLY A 59 6.48 6.24 4.83
CA GLY A 59 7.14 6.20 3.51
C GLY A 59 8.64 6.49 3.56
N TYR A 60 9.22 6.60 4.75
CA TYR A 60 10.67 6.67 4.92
C TYR A 60 11.29 5.29 4.75
N GLY A 61 12.56 5.24 4.31
CA GLY A 61 13.29 3.98 4.13
C GLY A 61 12.71 3.05 3.06
N MET A 62 11.93 3.58 2.09
CA MET A 62 11.39 2.79 1.00
C MET A 62 11.95 3.21 -0.36
N LEU A 63 11.99 2.25 -1.27
CA LEU A 63 12.29 2.47 -2.69
C LEU A 63 11.04 2.24 -3.52
N VAL A 64 10.66 3.22 -4.34
CA VAL A 64 9.66 3.06 -5.41
C VAL A 64 10.44 2.89 -6.71
N GLY A 65 10.63 1.65 -7.14
CA GLY A 65 11.49 1.29 -8.25
C GLY A 65 11.25 2.08 -9.54
N PRO A 66 10.00 2.16 -10.05
CA PRO A 66 9.71 2.92 -11.27
C PRO A 66 10.00 4.42 -11.19
N ALA A 67 9.96 5.00 -9.98
CA ALA A 67 10.23 6.42 -9.75
C ALA A 67 11.69 6.69 -9.36
N SER A 68 12.52 5.67 -9.22
CA SER A 68 13.91 5.78 -8.75
C SER A 68 14.91 5.84 -9.89
N THR A 69 16.01 6.53 -9.65
CA THR A 69 17.17 6.54 -10.54
C THR A 69 17.96 5.22 -10.45
N LYS A 70 18.81 4.97 -11.43
CA LYS A 70 19.71 3.81 -11.41
C LYS A 70 20.64 3.83 -10.18
N ALA A 71 21.18 5.00 -9.84
CA ALA A 71 22.08 5.14 -8.69
C ALA A 71 21.38 4.84 -7.36
N GLU A 72 20.13 5.27 -7.20
CA GLU A 72 19.32 4.95 -6.01
C GLU A 72 19.07 3.44 -5.90
N ARG A 73 18.72 2.77 -7.01
CA ARG A 73 18.53 1.31 -7.02
C ARG A 73 19.82 0.56 -6.69
N GLU A 74 20.95 0.98 -7.24
CA GLU A 74 22.27 0.39 -6.93
C GLU A 74 22.65 0.57 -5.45
N ASN A 75 22.39 1.74 -4.89
CA ASN A 75 22.59 2.00 -3.46
C ASN A 75 21.66 1.11 -2.62
N PHE A 76 20.37 1.04 -2.98
CA PHE A 76 19.40 0.23 -2.26
C PHE A 76 19.75 -1.27 -2.33
N ALA A 77 20.22 -1.76 -3.49
CA ALA A 77 20.69 -3.12 -3.64
C ALA A 77 21.83 -3.48 -2.66
N ARG A 78 22.72 -2.53 -2.36
CA ARG A 78 23.77 -2.73 -1.34
C ARG A 78 23.19 -2.85 0.06
N ILE A 79 22.22 -2.00 0.39
CA ILE A 79 21.52 -2.03 1.68
C ILE A 79 20.80 -3.38 1.87
N LEU A 80 20.05 -3.84 0.86
CA LEU A 80 19.32 -5.10 0.92
C LEU A 80 20.23 -6.31 1.09
N LYS A 81 21.40 -6.32 0.45
CA LYS A 81 22.39 -7.39 0.61
C LYS A 81 23.01 -7.39 2.01
N ALA A 82 23.18 -6.22 2.63
CA ALA A 82 23.75 -6.09 3.96
C ALA A 82 22.77 -6.46 5.08
N LYS A 83 21.47 -6.20 4.89
CA LYS A 83 20.43 -6.45 5.90
C LYS A 83 19.11 -6.89 5.25
N PRO A 84 19.07 -8.10 4.67
CA PRO A 84 17.87 -8.55 3.95
C PRO A 84 16.64 -8.76 4.85
N ASP A 85 16.83 -9.17 6.09
CA ASP A 85 15.78 -9.39 7.09
C ASP A 85 14.99 -8.13 7.48
N GLY A 86 15.56 -6.96 7.21
CA GLY A 86 14.92 -5.67 7.47
C GLY A 86 13.92 -5.22 6.42
N TYR A 87 13.68 -5.98 5.34
CA TYR A 87 12.94 -5.51 4.18
C TYR A 87 11.96 -6.53 3.61
N ILE A 88 10.89 -6.00 3.00
CA ILE A 88 9.97 -6.72 2.12
C ILE A 88 9.94 -6.04 0.75
N SER A 89 9.51 -6.77 -0.27
CA SER A 89 9.20 -6.18 -1.58
C SER A 89 7.81 -6.56 -2.07
N GLN A 90 7.21 -5.67 -2.85
CA GLN A 90 5.89 -5.81 -3.45
C GLN A 90 5.92 -5.29 -4.88
N PRO A 91 5.07 -5.79 -5.80
CA PRO A 91 4.89 -5.16 -7.09
C PRO A 91 4.38 -3.72 -6.92
N THR A 92 4.79 -2.82 -7.80
CA THR A 92 4.23 -1.47 -7.85
C THR A 92 2.77 -1.56 -8.31
N LEU A 93 1.86 -1.06 -7.48
CA LEU A 93 0.44 -1.02 -7.81
C LEU A 93 0.09 0.28 -8.52
N SER A 94 -0.78 0.19 -9.52
CA SER A 94 -1.46 1.34 -10.08
C SER A 94 -2.62 1.69 -9.17
N LEU A 95 -2.47 2.74 -8.37
CA LEU A 95 -3.55 3.23 -7.51
C LEU A 95 -4.66 3.84 -8.36
N SER A 96 -5.90 3.74 -7.87
CA SER A 96 -7.04 4.45 -8.46
C SER A 96 -6.80 5.96 -8.47
N THR A 97 -7.42 6.65 -9.43
CA THR A 97 -7.39 8.11 -9.50
C THR A 97 -8.79 8.69 -9.28
N CYS A 98 -8.83 9.89 -8.73
CA CYS A 98 -10.03 10.70 -8.60
C CYS A 98 -9.71 12.15 -8.94
N GLY A 99 -10.67 12.86 -9.54
CA GLY A 99 -10.53 14.30 -9.79
C GLY A 99 -10.45 15.08 -8.47
N ILE A 100 -9.49 15.97 -8.38
CA ILE A 100 -9.40 16.98 -7.32
C ILE A 100 -9.39 18.37 -7.94
N TRP A 101 -9.99 19.34 -7.24
CA TRP A 101 -10.02 20.71 -7.69
C TRP A 101 -8.69 21.39 -7.38
N LEU A 102 -7.92 21.73 -8.40
CA LEU A 102 -6.63 22.42 -8.32
C LEU A 102 -6.51 23.42 -9.45
N ASP A 103 -6.04 24.63 -9.15
CA ASP A 103 -5.79 25.68 -10.15
C ASP A 103 -7.00 25.90 -11.08
N GLU A 104 -8.18 25.99 -10.52
CA GLU A 104 -9.45 26.21 -11.22
C GLU A 104 -9.86 25.09 -12.19
N ASP A 105 -9.32 23.86 -12.03
CA ASP A 105 -9.62 22.71 -12.87
C ASP A 105 -9.67 21.39 -12.07
N LEU A 106 -10.34 20.38 -12.64
CA LEU A 106 -10.37 19.02 -12.09
C LEU A 106 -9.18 18.22 -12.62
N LYS A 107 -8.21 17.98 -11.76
CA LYS A 107 -6.99 17.22 -12.10
C LYS A 107 -7.02 15.82 -11.48
N PRO A 108 -6.73 14.74 -12.23
CA PRO A 108 -6.68 13.40 -11.67
C PRO A 108 -5.49 13.27 -10.70
N ARG A 109 -5.73 12.64 -9.55
CA ARG A 109 -4.70 12.32 -8.57
C ARG A 109 -4.95 10.93 -7.99
N HIS A 110 -3.85 10.24 -7.68
CA HIS A 110 -3.93 8.93 -7.04
C HIS A 110 -4.50 9.04 -5.63
N ILE A 111 -5.33 8.05 -5.27
CA ILE A 111 -6.01 7.98 -3.98
C ILE A 111 -5.82 6.60 -3.34
N ASP A 112 -5.92 6.55 -2.00
CA ASP A 112 -6.13 5.31 -1.24
C ASP A 112 -7.31 5.48 -0.27
N LEU A 113 -8.08 4.40 -0.08
CA LEU A 113 -9.15 4.33 0.91
C LEU A 113 -8.65 3.61 2.17
N ARG A 114 -8.93 4.19 3.32
CA ARG A 114 -8.68 3.61 4.64
C ARG A 114 -9.98 3.47 5.41
N PRO A 115 -10.62 2.29 5.38
CA PRO A 115 -11.79 2.01 6.20
C PRO A 115 -11.39 1.84 7.66
N PHE A 116 -12.29 2.19 8.57
CA PHE A 116 -12.13 1.93 10.00
C PHE A 116 -12.94 0.70 10.40
N VAL A 117 -12.24 -0.35 10.83
CA VAL A 117 -12.83 -1.60 11.27
C VAL A 117 -12.68 -1.71 12.79
N LEU A 118 -13.82 -1.82 13.48
CA LEU A 118 -13.88 -2.01 14.92
C LEU A 118 -14.03 -3.51 15.20
N SER A 119 -13.04 -4.12 15.81
CA SER A 119 -13.02 -5.54 16.16
C SER A 119 -13.26 -5.71 17.65
N GLY A 120 -14.31 -6.47 17.98
CA GLY A 120 -14.71 -6.81 19.35
C GLY A 120 -15.55 -8.08 19.34
N SER A 121 -16.55 -8.18 20.22
CA SER A 121 -17.53 -9.27 20.18
C SER A 121 -18.32 -9.33 18.86
N LYS A 122 -18.39 -8.21 18.16
CA LYS A 122 -18.89 -8.09 16.78
C LYS A 122 -17.95 -7.20 15.98
N VAL A 123 -17.66 -7.59 14.76
CA VAL A 123 -16.92 -6.76 13.81
C VAL A 123 -17.88 -5.74 13.20
N ARG A 124 -17.49 -4.48 13.19
CA ARG A 124 -18.25 -3.36 12.60
C ARG A 124 -17.33 -2.51 11.75
N ILE A 125 -17.84 -2.04 10.61
CA ILE A 125 -17.17 -1.04 9.78
C ILE A 125 -17.87 0.29 10.04
N THR A 126 -17.09 1.33 10.35
CA THR A 126 -17.62 2.70 10.44
C THR A 126 -18.18 3.13 9.08
N PRO A 127 -19.38 3.73 9.02
CA PRO A 127 -19.94 4.24 7.75
C PRO A 127 -19.15 5.49 7.30
N GLY A 128 -18.05 5.29 6.62
CA GLY A 128 -17.10 6.30 6.19
C GLY A 128 -15.68 5.77 6.23
N GLY A 129 -14.72 6.63 5.97
CA GLY A 129 -13.30 6.27 5.96
C GLY A 129 -12.44 7.49 5.73
N LEU A 130 -11.13 7.29 5.72
CA LEU A 130 -10.16 8.28 5.29
C LEU A 130 -9.75 7.96 3.85
N THR A 131 -10.04 8.85 2.91
CA THR A 131 -9.44 8.81 1.58
C THR A 131 -8.27 9.78 1.54
N ARG A 132 -7.07 9.26 1.29
CA ARG A 132 -5.88 10.09 1.08
C ARG A 132 -5.66 10.31 -0.41
N VAL A 133 -5.05 11.44 -0.75
CA VAL A 133 -4.80 11.86 -2.12
C VAL A 133 -3.36 12.32 -2.29
N ALA A 134 -2.70 11.89 -3.37
CA ALA A 134 -1.41 12.41 -3.76
C ALA A 134 -1.61 13.79 -4.42
N LEU A 135 -1.08 14.86 -3.83
CA LEU A 135 -1.23 16.20 -4.40
C LEU A 135 -0.29 16.44 -5.59
N THR A 136 0.88 15.78 -5.60
CA THR A 136 1.81 15.82 -6.73
C THR A 136 1.32 14.92 -7.87
N GLU A 137 1.34 15.43 -9.09
CA GLU A 137 0.93 14.70 -10.28
C GLU A 137 1.79 13.46 -10.51
N GLY A 138 1.13 12.34 -10.81
CA GLY A 138 1.78 11.05 -11.04
C GLY A 138 2.39 10.38 -9.80
N SER A 139 2.39 11.04 -8.63
CA SER A 139 2.91 10.45 -7.41
C SER A 139 2.00 9.33 -6.90
N LEU A 140 2.59 8.20 -6.53
CA LEU A 140 1.92 7.10 -5.80
C LEU A 140 1.99 7.27 -4.27
N VAL A 141 2.68 8.32 -3.80
CA VAL A 141 2.81 8.59 -2.36
C VAL A 141 1.66 9.49 -1.92
N VAL A 142 0.69 8.89 -1.24
CA VAL A 142 -0.51 9.56 -0.73
C VAL A 142 -0.39 9.97 0.75
N ASN A 143 0.78 9.77 1.36
CA ASN A 143 0.98 10.03 2.77
C ASN A 143 1.03 11.54 3.08
N SER A 144 0.26 11.99 4.07
CA SER A 144 0.22 13.40 4.48
C SER A 144 1.57 13.95 4.95
N SER A 145 2.42 13.10 5.55
CA SER A 145 3.79 13.48 5.95
C SER A 145 4.72 13.78 4.76
N GLN A 146 4.31 13.42 3.55
CA GLN A 146 5.05 13.66 2.30
C GLN A 146 4.25 14.50 1.29
N GLY A 147 3.41 15.40 1.78
CA GLY A 147 2.64 16.32 0.95
C GLY A 147 1.36 15.73 0.35
N GLY A 148 0.84 14.63 0.92
CA GLY A 148 -0.49 14.12 0.58
C GLY A 148 -1.59 14.91 1.27
N GLY A 149 -2.77 14.93 0.64
CA GLY A 149 -4.00 15.51 1.17
C GLY A 149 -5.04 14.46 1.55
N THR A 150 -6.22 14.92 1.91
CA THR A 150 -7.38 14.09 2.25
C THR A 150 -8.61 14.50 1.44
N LYS A 151 -9.51 13.55 1.22
CA LYS A 151 -10.85 13.76 0.66
C LYS A 151 -11.89 13.14 1.58
N ASP A 152 -13.08 13.70 1.56
CA ASP A 152 -14.23 13.09 2.22
C ASP A 152 -14.56 11.75 1.57
N THR A 153 -14.96 10.79 2.40
CA THR A 153 -15.41 9.48 1.98
C THR A 153 -16.90 9.36 2.27
N TRP A 154 -17.71 9.27 1.22
CA TRP A 154 -19.15 9.11 1.34
C TRP A 154 -19.53 7.65 1.08
N VAL A 155 -20.30 7.07 1.98
CA VAL A 155 -20.87 5.73 1.84
C VAL A 155 -22.31 5.89 1.38
N LEU A 156 -22.58 5.49 0.15
CA LEU A 156 -23.91 5.54 -0.43
C LEU A 156 -24.77 4.37 0.07
N SER A 157 -26.06 4.62 0.32
CA SER A 157 -27.02 3.56 0.58
C SER A 157 -27.31 2.75 -0.70
N ALA A 158 -27.76 1.51 -0.55
CA ALA A 158 -28.10 0.66 -1.69
C ALA A 158 -29.14 1.31 -2.63
N ASN A 159 -30.07 2.09 -2.09
CA ASN A 159 -31.10 2.79 -2.86
C ASN A 159 -30.50 3.92 -3.72
N GLN A 160 -29.49 4.62 -3.23
CA GLN A 160 -28.81 5.69 -3.99
C GLN A 160 -27.95 5.16 -5.14
N LEU A 161 -27.51 3.89 -5.07
CA LEU A 161 -26.76 3.24 -6.15
C LEU A 161 -27.65 2.86 -7.35
N SER A 162 -28.96 2.68 -7.15
CA SER A 162 -29.90 2.38 -8.22
C SER A 162 -30.32 3.61 -9.05
N GLU A 163 -30.24 4.81 -8.47
CA GLU A 163 -30.55 6.07 -9.13
C GLU A 163 -29.37 6.69 -9.90
N ALA A 164 -28.15 6.18 -9.66
CA ALA A 164 -26.92 6.69 -10.28
C ALA A 164 -26.47 5.89 -11.53
N LYS A 165 -27.29 4.95 -11.99
CA LYS A 165 -27.14 4.22 -13.26
C LYS A 165 -28.04 4.78 -14.32
#